data_e706bd8ce940c002ee09fd36b503920f
#
_entry.id   e706bd8ce940c002ee09fd36b503920f
#
_cell.length_a   1.000
_cell.length_b   1.000
_cell.length_c   1.000
_cell.angle_alpha   90.00
_cell.angle_beta   90.00
_cell.angle_gamma   90.00
#
_symmetry.space_group_name_H-M   'P 1'
#
loop_
_entity.id
_entity.type
_entity.pdbx_description
1 polymer ?
#
loop_
_entity_poly.entity_id
_entity_poly.type
_entity_poly.pdbx_seq_one_letter_code
_entity_poly.pdbx_strand_id
1 'polypeptide(L)'
;IRDCLLSRGLGDVYKRQLGEGAVVGFMDRGTIYDHDLYELAFKKAEENGIKIQTKTMVAGGNDAKAIHVSAGGVKTLAISLPCRYLHSPSCVIKMSDGDDVLRLAKVMLGELANA
;
A
#
# COMPACT_ATOMS: atom_id res chain seq x y z
N ILE A 1 -1.54 -3.13 -6.80
CA ILE A 1 -0.91 -4.13 -7.69
C ILE A 1 -0.71 -3.60 -9.10
N ARG A 2 -1.65 -2.94 -9.68
CA ARG A 2 -1.45 -2.26 -10.95
C ARG A 2 -0.33 -1.23 -10.92
N ASP A 3 0.09 -0.85 -9.74
CA ASP A 3 1.13 0.14 -9.54
C ASP A 3 2.43 -0.25 -10.21
N CYS A 4 2.78 -1.53 -10.16
CA CYS A 4 4.00 -2.01 -10.79
C CYS A 4 3.94 -1.86 -12.32
N LEU A 5 2.79 -2.15 -12.88
CA LEU A 5 2.58 -2.04 -14.33
C LEU A 5 2.60 -0.58 -14.77
N LEU A 6 1.93 0.28 -14.02
CA LEU A 6 1.85 1.71 -14.33
C LEU A 6 3.19 2.41 -14.19
N SER A 7 3.93 2.10 -13.13
CA SER A 7 5.19 2.78 -12.87
C SER A 7 6.28 2.41 -13.85
N ARG A 8 6.24 1.24 -14.46
CA ARG A 8 7.32 0.82 -15.32
C ARG A 8 7.40 1.59 -16.64
N GLY A 9 6.29 2.16 -17.12
CA GLY A 9 6.25 2.88 -18.38
C GLY A 9 6.32 4.39 -18.25
N LEU A 10 6.29 4.90 -17.03
CA LEU A 10 6.15 6.32 -16.77
C LEU A 10 7.15 6.78 -15.73
N GLY A 11 7.25 8.08 -15.57
CA GLY A 11 8.11 8.67 -14.56
C GLY A 11 7.80 8.29 -13.12
N ASP A 12 6.67 7.66 -12.87
CA ASP A 12 6.29 7.27 -11.52
C ASP A 12 7.06 6.08 -10.96
N VAL A 13 7.83 5.40 -11.78
CA VAL A 13 8.62 4.25 -11.34
C VAL A 13 9.53 4.60 -10.15
N TYR A 14 10.03 5.80 -10.08
CA TYR A 14 10.89 6.24 -8.99
C TYR A 14 10.12 6.60 -7.73
N LYS A 15 8.81 6.67 -7.79
CA LYS A 15 7.97 7.00 -6.63
C LYS A 15 7.55 5.76 -5.84
N ARG A 16 7.60 4.60 -6.46
CA ARG A 16 7.28 3.32 -5.84
C ARG A 16 8.34 2.32 -6.28
N GLN A 17 9.45 2.34 -5.58
CA GLN A 17 10.65 1.60 -5.97
C GLN A 17 10.80 0.32 -5.17
N LEU A 18 11.41 -0.69 -5.80
CA LEU A 18 11.87 -1.87 -5.09
C LEU A 18 12.92 -1.46 -4.05
N GLY A 19 12.81 -2.00 -2.86
CA GLY A 19 13.74 -1.69 -1.78
C GLY A 19 13.34 -0.50 -0.91
N GLU A 20 12.27 0.20 -1.26
CA GLU A 20 11.80 1.36 -0.49
C GLU A 20 10.63 1.01 0.44
N GLY A 21 10.32 -0.26 0.58
CA GLY A 21 9.38 -0.75 1.58
C GLY A 21 7.95 -0.89 1.10
N ALA A 22 7.04 -1.02 2.05
CA ALA A 22 5.61 -1.20 1.80
C ALA A 22 5.02 0.03 1.13
N VAL A 23 4.06 -0.18 0.23
CA VAL A 23 3.35 0.90 -0.46
C VAL A 23 1.99 1.10 0.20
N VAL A 24 1.72 2.30 0.71
CA VAL A 24 0.45 2.63 1.35
C VAL A 24 -0.36 3.52 0.42
N GLY A 25 -1.61 3.15 0.18
CA GLY A 25 -2.50 3.89 -0.69
C GLY A 25 -3.03 5.16 -0.04
N PHE A 26 -3.01 6.26 -0.79
CA PHE A 26 -3.70 7.50 -0.41
C PHE A 26 -5.05 7.57 -1.14
N MET A 27 -5.03 7.32 -2.44
CA MET A 27 -6.23 7.34 -3.27
C MET A 27 -5.98 6.53 -4.54
N ASP A 28 -7.00 5.83 -5.03
CA ASP A 28 -7.00 5.22 -6.34
C ASP A 28 -8.30 5.56 -7.08
N ARG A 29 -8.58 4.91 -8.21
CA ARG A 29 -9.78 5.22 -9.00
C ARG A 29 -11.08 4.85 -8.32
N GLY A 30 -11.05 3.92 -7.38
CA GLY A 30 -12.26 3.44 -6.72
C GLY A 30 -12.39 3.86 -5.27
N THR A 31 -11.33 4.37 -4.65
CA THR A 31 -11.29 4.57 -3.20
C THR A 31 -10.45 5.79 -2.84
N ILE A 32 -10.96 6.60 -1.91
CA ILE A 32 -10.14 7.52 -1.13
C ILE A 32 -9.96 6.84 0.22
N TYR A 33 -8.72 6.49 0.55
CA TYR A 33 -8.46 5.74 1.77
C TYR A 33 -8.59 6.63 3.00
N ASP A 34 -8.87 6.01 4.15
CA ASP A 34 -9.06 6.74 5.39
C ASP A 34 -7.77 7.48 5.78
N HIS A 35 -7.88 8.77 5.96
CA HIS A 35 -6.72 9.62 6.27
C HIS A 35 -6.09 9.27 7.63
N ASP A 36 -6.92 8.96 8.63
CA ASP A 36 -6.42 8.61 9.95
C ASP A 36 -5.64 7.30 9.92
N LEU A 37 -6.12 6.31 9.17
CA LEU A 37 -5.39 5.06 9.00
C LEU A 37 -4.11 5.27 8.21
N TYR A 38 -4.13 6.12 7.20
CA TYR A 38 -2.94 6.47 6.43
C TYR A 38 -1.85 7.08 7.33
N GLU A 39 -2.22 8.07 8.12
CA GLU A 39 -1.28 8.70 9.04
C GLU A 39 -0.79 7.75 10.13
N LEU A 40 -1.68 6.90 10.64
CA LEU A 40 -1.31 5.89 11.61
C LEU A 40 -0.27 4.92 11.03
N ALA A 41 -0.43 4.52 9.76
CA ALA A 41 0.53 3.63 9.12
C ALA A 41 1.92 4.25 9.06
N PHE A 42 2.02 5.52 8.69
CA PHE A 42 3.30 6.22 8.65
C PHE A 42 3.91 6.39 10.05
N LYS A 43 3.10 6.74 11.03
CA LYS A 43 3.54 6.88 12.41
C LYS A 43 4.09 5.56 12.95
N LYS A 44 3.38 4.47 12.74
CA LYS A 44 3.79 3.15 13.23
C LYS A 44 5.01 2.62 12.48
N ALA A 45 5.11 2.90 11.19
CA ALA A 45 6.29 2.55 10.42
C ALA A 45 7.54 3.26 10.96
N GLU A 46 7.44 4.54 11.25
CA GLU A 46 8.54 5.32 11.82
C GLU A 46 8.95 4.77 13.20
N GLU A 47 7.98 4.51 14.06
CA GLU A 47 8.24 3.98 15.41
C GLU A 47 8.93 2.61 15.40
N ASN A 48 8.68 1.81 14.38
CA ASN A 48 9.17 0.44 14.29
C ASN A 48 10.30 0.26 13.26
N GLY A 49 10.79 1.33 12.67
CA GLY A 49 11.86 1.27 11.69
C GLY A 49 11.49 0.54 10.40
N ILE A 50 10.23 0.61 10.00
CA ILE A 50 9.72 -0.03 8.79
C ILE A 50 9.80 0.97 7.64
N LYS A 51 10.34 0.53 6.50
CA LYS A 51 10.34 1.35 5.30
C LYS A 51 8.95 1.40 4.69
N ILE A 52 8.52 2.57 4.30
CA ILE A 52 7.17 2.81 3.79
C ILE A 52 7.21 3.88 2.70
N GLN A 53 6.37 3.75 1.71
CA GLN A 53 6.22 4.73 0.64
C GLN A 53 4.75 4.89 0.29
N THR A 54 4.41 6.03 -0.29
CA THR A 54 3.03 6.36 -0.68
C THR A 54 2.78 6.04 -2.14
N LYS A 55 1.61 5.48 -2.42
CA LYS A 55 1.11 5.40 -3.78
C LYS A 55 0.58 6.78 -4.17
N THR A 56 1.29 7.47 -5.04
CA THR A 56 0.96 8.84 -5.43
C THR A 56 0.11 8.95 -6.69
N MET A 57 0.09 7.92 -7.52
CA MET A 57 -0.69 7.93 -8.76
C MET A 57 -2.12 7.47 -8.49
N VAL A 58 -3.09 8.24 -8.97
CA VAL A 58 -4.51 7.88 -8.89
C VAL A 58 -4.84 6.99 -10.07
N ALA A 59 -4.61 5.69 -9.91
CA ALA A 59 -4.80 4.71 -10.97
C ALA A 59 -5.12 3.35 -10.39
N GLY A 60 -5.83 2.53 -11.17
CA GLY A 60 -6.20 1.19 -10.76
C GLY A 60 -7.19 1.16 -9.60
N GLY A 61 -7.34 0.02 -9.01
CA GLY A 61 -8.23 -0.21 -7.88
C GLY A 61 -8.10 -1.63 -7.34
N ASN A 62 -8.80 -1.90 -6.25
CA ASN A 62 -8.82 -3.21 -5.62
C ASN A 62 -10.17 -3.40 -4.90
N ASP A 63 -10.28 -4.45 -4.11
CA ASP A 63 -11.53 -4.78 -3.41
C ASP A 63 -11.95 -3.73 -2.38
N ALA A 64 -11.06 -2.85 -1.97
CA ALA A 64 -11.37 -1.75 -1.05
C ALA A 64 -12.49 -0.86 -1.59
N LYS A 65 -12.64 -0.76 -2.91
CA LYS A 65 -13.73 -0.02 -3.54
C LYS A 65 -15.10 -0.49 -3.06
N ALA A 66 -15.29 -1.78 -2.97
CA ALA A 66 -16.55 -2.35 -2.49
C ALA A 66 -16.65 -2.30 -0.97
N ILE A 67 -15.53 -2.50 -0.29
CA ILE A 67 -15.51 -2.59 1.17
C ILE A 67 -15.80 -1.24 1.81
N HIS A 68 -15.17 -0.16 1.33
CA HIS A 68 -15.28 1.14 2.01
C HIS A 68 -16.66 1.75 1.95
N VAL A 69 -17.51 1.36 1.01
CA VAL A 69 -18.89 1.83 0.90
C VAL A 69 -19.90 0.86 1.50
N SER A 70 -19.47 -0.28 2.01
CA SER A 70 -20.39 -1.29 2.56
C SER A 70 -20.87 -0.88 3.95
N ALA A 71 -22.05 -1.37 4.33
CA ALA A 71 -22.60 -1.22 5.70
C ALA A 71 -22.54 0.20 6.26
N GLY A 72 -22.79 1.21 5.42
CA GLY A 72 -22.78 2.61 5.87
C GLY A 72 -21.42 3.27 5.90
N GLY A 73 -20.43 2.60 5.41
CA GLY A 73 -19.06 3.10 5.34
C GLY A 73 -18.12 2.38 6.29
N VAL A 74 -16.98 1.98 5.76
CA VAL A 74 -15.94 1.30 6.53
C VAL A 74 -14.61 2.02 6.29
N LYS A 75 -13.91 2.35 7.36
CA LYS A 75 -12.55 2.92 7.25
C LYS A 75 -11.64 1.88 6.62
N THR A 76 -10.98 2.24 5.55
CA THR A 76 -10.22 1.29 4.73
C THR A 76 -8.86 1.87 4.39
N LEU A 77 -7.85 1.00 4.41
CA LEU A 77 -6.50 1.33 3.97
C LEU A 77 -5.95 0.15 3.17
N ALA A 78 -5.21 0.44 2.12
CA ALA A 78 -4.54 -0.59 1.33
C ALA A 78 -3.03 -0.51 1.51
N ILE A 79 -2.43 -1.65 1.76
CA ILE A 79 -0.98 -1.82 1.84
C ILE A 79 -0.59 -2.76 0.71
N SER A 80 0.35 -2.36 -0.12
CA SER A 80 0.74 -3.10 -1.31
C SER A 80 2.23 -3.42 -1.29
N LEU A 81 2.59 -4.46 -2.01
CA LEU A 81 3.98 -4.87 -2.20
C LEU A 81 4.46 -4.36 -3.56
N PRO A 82 5.53 -3.57 -3.62
CA PRO A 82 6.05 -3.12 -4.90
C PRO A 82 6.67 -4.30 -5.67
N CYS A 83 6.45 -4.33 -6.95
CA CYS A 83 6.98 -5.38 -7.81
C CYS A 83 7.24 -4.85 -9.22
N ARG A 84 7.94 -5.66 -10.02
CA ARG A 84 8.16 -5.43 -11.43
C ARG A 84 7.44 -6.51 -12.23
N TYR A 85 7.02 -6.17 -13.45
CA TYR A 85 6.42 -7.12 -14.38
C TYR A 85 5.11 -7.72 -13.89
N LEU A 86 4.28 -6.87 -13.32
CA LEU A 86 2.95 -7.27 -12.88
C LEU A 86 2.11 -7.79 -14.04
N HIS A 87 1.28 -8.79 -13.76
CA HIS A 87 0.42 -9.45 -14.77
C HIS A 87 1.19 -10.19 -15.86
N SER A 88 2.43 -10.55 -15.59
CA SER A 88 3.22 -11.42 -16.44
C SER A 88 3.39 -12.79 -15.78
N PRO A 89 3.92 -13.80 -16.49
CA PRO A 89 4.14 -15.12 -15.91
C PRO A 89 5.08 -15.11 -14.71
N SER A 90 5.97 -14.12 -14.63
CA SER A 90 6.87 -13.96 -13.49
C SER A 90 6.99 -12.51 -13.14
N CYS A 91 6.86 -12.17 -11.86
CA CYS A 91 7.13 -10.84 -11.38
C CYS A 91 8.30 -10.86 -10.40
N VAL A 92 8.94 -9.71 -10.23
CA VAL A 92 10.11 -9.56 -9.37
C VAL A 92 9.77 -8.67 -8.20
N ILE A 93 10.06 -9.15 -7.00
CA ILE A 93 9.93 -8.36 -5.76
C ILE A 93 11.27 -8.37 -5.03
N LYS A 94 11.43 -7.45 -4.11
CA LYS A 94 12.55 -7.48 -3.17
C LYS A 94 12.05 -8.07 -1.86
N MET A 95 12.75 -9.07 -1.34
CA MET A 95 12.31 -9.77 -0.12
C MET A 95 12.18 -8.84 1.08
N SER A 96 13.05 -7.83 1.18
CA SER A 96 12.96 -6.85 2.27
C SER A 96 11.65 -6.05 2.22
N ASP A 97 11.12 -5.80 1.02
CA ASP A 97 9.82 -5.12 0.89
C ASP A 97 8.69 -6.01 1.39
N GLY A 98 8.76 -7.31 1.12
CA GLY A 98 7.80 -8.27 1.64
C GLY A 98 7.83 -8.34 3.16
N ASP A 99 9.02 -8.33 3.76
CA ASP A 99 9.17 -8.27 5.20
C ASP A 99 8.58 -6.99 5.78
N ASP A 100 8.80 -5.86 5.12
CA ASP A 100 8.24 -4.58 5.56
C ASP A 100 6.72 -4.56 5.49
N VAL A 101 6.14 -5.13 4.43
CA VAL A 101 4.68 -5.27 4.32
C VAL A 101 4.13 -6.10 5.47
N LEU A 102 4.75 -7.24 5.76
CA LEU A 102 4.30 -8.12 6.83
C LEU A 102 4.42 -7.44 8.20
N ARG A 103 5.54 -6.79 8.46
CA ARG A 103 5.77 -6.08 9.72
C ARG A 103 4.76 -4.94 9.90
N LEU A 104 4.53 -4.16 8.85
CA LEU A 104 3.55 -3.07 8.91
C LEU A 104 2.15 -3.61 9.16
N ALA A 105 1.76 -4.67 8.48
CA ALA A 105 0.45 -5.29 8.69
C ALA A 105 0.28 -5.77 10.14
N LYS A 106 1.29 -6.42 10.70
CA LYS A 106 1.24 -6.88 12.10
C LYS A 106 1.11 -5.73 13.09
N VAL A 107 1.87 -4.66 12.88
CA VAL A 107 1.84 -3.50 13.76
C VAL A 107 0.48 -2.80 13.68
N MET A 108 -0.05 -2.64 12.47
CA MET A 108 -1.36 -2.02 12.27
C MET A 108 -2.48 -2.83 12.88
N LEU A 109 -2.47 -4.15 12.71
CA LEU A 109 -3.48 -5.02 13.31
C LEU A 109 -3.43 -4.96 14.84
N GLY A 110 -2.23 -4.96 15.42
CA GLY A 110 -2.07 -4.83 16.86
C GLY A 110 -2.61 -3.51 17.39
N GLU A 111 -2.34 -2.41 16.70
CA GLU A 111 -2.83 -1.09 17.10
C GLU A 111 -4.35 -0.98 16.99
N LEU A 112 -4.92 -1.48 15.91
CA LEU A 112 -6.37 -1.44 15.70
C LEU A 112 -7.12 -2.36 16.66
N ALA A 113 -6.53 -3.48 17.04
CA ALA A 113 -7.14 -4.41 18.00
C ALA A 113 -7.19 -3.83 19.42
N ASN A 114 -6.27 -2.90 19.73
CA ASN A 114 -6.21 -2.25 21.05
C ASN A 114 -6.92 -0.89 21.08
N ALA A 115 -7.50 -0.49 19.98
CA ALA A 115 -8.17 0.80 19.89
C ALA A 115 -9.59 0.77 20.47
#